data_59a4d438b914114c81a4888e487c71f8
#
_entry.id   59a4d438b914114c81a4888e487c71f8
#
_cell.length_a   1.000
_cell.length_b   1.000
_cell.length_c   1.000
_cell.angle_alpha   90.00
_cell.angle_beta   90.00
_cell.angle_gamma   90.00
#
_symmetry.space_group_name_H-M   'P 1'
#
loop_
_entity.id
_entity.type
_entity.pdbx_description
1 polymer ?
#
loop_
_entity_poly.entity_id
_entity_poly.type
_entity_poly.pdbx_seq_one_letter_code
_entity_poly.pdbx_strand_id
1 'polypeptide(L)'
;MNSSSVTGDLTVSLRYLAVGEKSAVVRPSIGGGDSASEEGVYETRSVKMRSARRLETSLDREGFFLANQQTQVTDFFSETEIVSIYEKELQSLLTDITGAKRVEIFDHTRRASSIDTQRQHGIREPAATIHNDYDDASGPRRLRDFFPQEAKALEKNRFAIINVWRSMVGPVSNFPLALCDASSVVDEDLVSVPRVSKDRVGTVQMTTFNPLHHWCYYPDMQMN
;
A
#
# COMPACT_ATOMS: atom_id res chain seq x y z
N MET A 1 -18.91 11.19 -26.01
CA MET A 1 -17.55 11.75 -25.90
C MET A 1 -16.63 10.57 -25.64
N ASN A 2 -15.72 10.26 -26.57
CA ASN A 2 -14.84 9.12 -26.44
C ASN A 2 -13.84 9.36 -25.31
N SER A 3 -14.00 8.67 -24.20
CA SER A 3 -12.95 8.53 -23.22
C SER A 3 -11.89 7.62 -23.85
N SER A 4 -10.85 8.22 -24.39
CA SER A 4 -9.64 7.47 -24.74
C SER A 4 -9.04 6.99 -23.42
N SER A 5 -9.23 5.71 -23.08
CA SER A 5 -8.54 5.07 -21.96
C SER A 5 -7.05 5.28 -22.14
N VAL A 6 -6.42 5.96 -21.17
CA VAL A 6 -4.97 6.16 -21.15
C VAL A 6 -4.34 4.81 -20.81
N THR A 7 -4.13 3.99 -21.86
CA THR A 7 -3.55 2.64 -21.71
C THR A 7 -2.03 2.63 -21.89
N GLY A 8 -1.41 3.81 -22.02
CA GLY A 8 0.01 3.97 -22.33
C GLY A 8 0.88 4.29 -21.10
N ASP A 9 2.18 4.29 -21.35
CA ASP A 9 3.16 4.75 -20.35
C ASP A 9 2.96 6.25 -20.07
N LEU A 10 3.09 6.62 -18.81
CA LEU A 10 2.98 7.99 -18.33
C LEU A 10 4.34 8.48 -17.84
N THR A 11 4.55 9.79 -17.88
CA THR A 11 5.63 10.44 -17.12
C THR A 11 4.99 11.12 -15.92
N VAL A 12 5.41 10.74 -14.72
CA VAL A 12 4.85 11.24 -13.46
C VAL A 12 5.95 11.70 -12.53
N SER A 13 5.59 12.53 -11.56
CA SER A 13 6.49 12.96 -10.51
C SER A 13 6.23 12.13 -9.26
N LEU A 14 7.26 11.44 -8.74
CA LEU A 14 7.20 10.70 -7.50
C LEU A 14 8.14 11.33 -6.47
N ARG A 15 7.73 11.27 -5.20
CA ARG A 15 8.47 11.84 -4.07
C ARG A 15 9.23 10.75 -3.34
N TYR A 16 10.56 10.89 -3.33
CA TYR A 16 11.52 9.97 -2.72
C TYR A 16 12.15 10.58 -1.47
N LEU A 17 12.65 9.74 -0.59
CA LEU A 17 13.62 10.19 0.42
C LEU A 17 14.93 10.57 -0.26
N ALA A 18 15.55 11.68 0.14
CA ALA A 18 16.84 12.08 -0.43
C ALA A 18 17.95 11.09 -0.02
N VAL A 19 18.85 10.80 -0.94
CA VAL A 19 19.99 9.92 -0.68
C VAL A 19 20.83 10.46 0.48
N GLY A 20 21.11 9.59 1.46
CA GLY A 20 21.89 9.93 2.64
C GLY A 20 21.11 10.62 3.77
N GLU A 21 19.80 10.83 3.60
CA GLU A 21 18.94 11.35 4.68
C GLU A 21 18.85 10.31 5.81
N LYS A 22 19.11 10.74 7.06
CA LYS A 22 19.14 9.86 8.25
C LYS A 22 18.25 10.37 9.38
N SER A 23 17.72 11.59 9.26
CA SER A 23 16.93 12.24 10.30
C SER A 23 15.43 12.24 10.02
N ALA A 24 15.01 11.55 8.95
CA ALA A 24 13.62 11.51 8.55
C ALA A 24 12.71 10.89 9.61
N VAL A 25 11.54 11.49 9.81
CA VAL A 25 10.49 10.98 10.70
C VAL A 25 9.14 11.15 10.02
N VAL A 26 8.32 10.11 10.04
CA VAL A 26 6.96 10.14 9.50
C VAL A 26 5.93 10.20 10.63
N ARG A 27 5.02 11.16 10.54
CA ARG A 27 3.82 11.24 11.40
C ARG A 27 2.59 11.08 10.52
N PRO A 28 1.90 9.94 10.58
CA PRO A 28 0.73 9.71 9.75
C PRO A 28 -0.38 10.70 10.12
N SER A 29 -1.16 11.11 9.13
CA SER A 29 -2.41 11.83 9.34
C SER A 29 -3.36 11.01 10.22
N ILE A 30 -4.13 11.69 11.06
CA ILE A 30 -5.24 11.08 11.81
C ILE A 30 -6.53 11.01 10.99
N GLY A 31 -6.57 11.64 9.82
CA GLY A 31 -7.74 11.73 8.94
C GLY A 31 -8.60 12.96 9.22
N GLY A 32 -9.78 13.01 8.57
CA GLY A 32 -10.72 14.12 8.78
C GLY A 32 -10.25 15.48 8.25
N GLY A 33 -9.33 15.47 7.29
CA GLY A 33 -8.73 16.68 6.72
C GLY A 33 -7.44 17.13 7.40
N ASP A 34 -6.93 16.35 8.38
CA ASP A 34 -5.56 16.45 8.84
C ASP A 34 -4.60 15.93 7.78
N SER A 35 -3.35 16.36 7.81
CA SER A 35 -2.33 15.94 6.85
C SER A 35 -1.18 15.22 7.55
N ALA A 36 -0.63 14.22 6.86
CA ALA A 36 0.61 13.59 7.31
C ALA A 36 1.75 14.62 7.35
N SER A 37 2.63 14.50 8.33
CA SER A 37 3.85 15.29 8.44
C SER A 37 5.07 14.39 8.24
N GLU A 38 5.97 14.82 7.37
CA GLU A 38 7.20 14.11 7.06
C GLU A 38 8.38 15.07 7.28
N GLU A 39 9.14 14.82 8.33
CA GLU A 39 10.38 15.52 8.61
C GLU A 39 11.52 14.88 7.81
N GLY A 40 12.53 15.66 7.42
CA GLY A 40 13.66 15.19 6.63
C GLY A 40 13.71 15.81 5.23
N VAL A 41 14.68 15.40 4.45
CA VAL A 41 14.90 15.91 3.09
C VAL A 41 14.33 14.91 2.08
N TYR A 42 13.47 15.40 1.22
CA TYR A 42 12.83 14.62 0.15
C TYR A 42 13.10 15.26 -1.20
N GLU A 43 13.09 14.47 -2.24
CA GLU A 43 13.26 14.93 -3.61
C GLU A 43 12.13 14.40 -4.51
N THR A 44 11.72 15.23 -5.46
CA THR A 44 10.75 14.84 -6.48
C THR A 44 11.49 14.50 -7.76
N ARG A 45 11.22 13.29 -8.28
CA ARG A 45 11.83 12.80 -9.51
C ARG A 45 10.78 12.47 -10.56
N SER A 46 11.09 12.82 -11.79
CA SER A 46 10.27 12.43 -12.94
C SER A 46 10.61 10.99 -13.33
N VAL A 47 9.62 10.13 -13.38
CA VAL A 47 9.78 8.70 -13.71
C VAL A 47 8.81 8.27 -14.79
N LYS A 48 9.18 7.21 -15.53
CA LYS A 48 8.26 6.53 -16.43
C LYS A 48 7.41 5.54 -15.65
N MET A 49 6.11 5.64 -15.78
CA MET A 49 5.12 4.77 -15.15
C MET A 49 4.48 3.92 -16.23
N ARG A 50 4.66 2.61 -16.18
CA ARG A 50 4.16 1.65 -17.17
C ARG A 50 2.78 1.14 -16.79
N SER A 51 1.94 0.90 -17.78
CA SER A 51 0.70 0.16 -17.56
C SER A 51 0.99 -1.31 -17.27
N ALA A 52 0.59 -1.78 -16.08
CA ALA A 52 0.74 -3.19 -15.69
C ALA A 52 -0.36 -4.11 -16.26
N ARG A 53 -1.34 -3.58 -17.01
CA ARG A 53 -2.45 -4.38 -17.57
C ARG A 53 -2.01 -5.50 -18.51
N ARG A 54 -0.82 -5.41 -19.06
CA ARG A 54 -0.26 -6.39 -20.02
C ARG A 54 0.97 -7.11 -19.48
N LEU A 55 1.31 -6.89 -18.21
CA LEU A 55 2.44 -7.54 -17.56
C LEU A 55 1.94 -8.76 -16.79
N GLU A 56 2.69 -9.84 -16.89
CA GLU A 56 2.54 -10.97 -15.99
C GLU A 56 3.31 -10.65 -14.72
N THR A 57 2.59 -10.37 -13.65
CA THR A 57 3.16 -10.01 -12.35
C THR A 57 2.77 -11.02 -11.30
N SER A 58 3.62 -11.20 -10.29
CA SER A 58 3.41 -12.13 -9.20
C SER A 58 3.86 -11.53 -7.86
N LEU A 59 3.31 -12.05 -6.75
CA LEU A 59 3.72 -11.62 -5.41
C LEU A 59 5.18 -11.99 -5.11
N ASP A 60 5.67 -13.09 -5.69
CA ASP A 60 7.01 -13.61 -5.38
C ASP A 60 8.13 -12.96 -6.20
N ARG A 61 7.84 -12.28 -7.29
CA ARG A 61 8.85 -11.64 -8.15
C ARG A 61 8.70 -10.13 -8.18
N GLU A 62 7.58 -9.62 -8.69
CA GLU A 62 7.32 -8.18 -8.76
C GLU A 62 6.80 -7.60 -7.44
N GLY A 63 6.32 -8.45 -6.54
CA GLY A 63 5.74 -8.05 -5.27
C GLY A 63 4.27 -7.63 -5.36
N PHE A 64 3.65 -7.69 -6.53
CA PHE A 64 2.24 -7.31 -6.73
C PHE A 64 1.62 -8.04 -7.93
N PHE A 65 0.29 -8.11 -7.93
CA PHE A 65 -0.49 -8.49 -9.11
C PHE A 65 -1.93 -7.96 -9.00
N LEU A 66 -2.67 -7.95 -10.11
CA LEU A 66 -4.07 -7.56 -10.15
C LEU A 66 -4.97 -8.79 -10.01
N ALA A 67 -5.74 -8.84 -8.94
CA ALA A 67 -6.79 -9.83 -8.79
C ALA A 67 -8.12 -9.29 -9.33
N ASN A 68 -8.93 -10.16 -9.93
CA ASN A 68 -10.33 -9.88 -10.25
C ASN A 68 -11.19 -10.59 -9.21
N GLN A 69 -11.88 -9.83 -8.38
CA GLN A 69 -12.74 -10.38 -7.34
C GLN A 69 -13.98 -9.51 -7.16
N GLN A 70 -15.13 -10.12 -7.39
CA GLN A 70 -16.42 -9.54 -7.06
C GLN A 70 -16.55 -9.39 -5.54
N THR A 71 -17.17 -8.30 -5.09
CA THR A 71 -17.50 -8.10 -3.69
C THR A 71 -19.00 -7.97 -3.50
N GLN A 72 -19.48 -8.43 -2.35
CA GLN A 72 -20.87 -8.24 -1.91
C GLN A 72 -21.01 -7.04 -0.97
N VAL A 73 -19.91 -6.34 -0.66
CA VAL A 73 -19.94 -5.11 0.12
C VAL A 73 -20.65 -4.03 -0.68
N THR A 74 -21.66 -3.44 -0.08
CA THR A 74 -22.44 -2.34 -0.66
C THR A 74 -22.02 -0.99 -0.11
N ASP A 75 -21.53 -0.95 1.11
CA ASP A 75 -21.02 0.25 1.78
C ASP A 75 -19.68 -0.01 2.47
N PHE A 76 -18.59 0.44 1.85
CA PHE A 76 -17.24 0.32 2.43
C PHE A 76 -17.00 1.20 3.67
N PHE A 77 -17.96 2.04 4.06
CA PHE A 77 -17.92 2.77 5.33
C PHE A 77 -18.68 2.04 6.46
N SER A 78 -19.40 0.99 6.15
CA SER A 78 -20.08 0.13 7.12
C SER A 78 -19.08 -0.84 7.77
N GLU A 79 -18.70 -0.60 9.03
CA GLU A 79 -17.84 -1.55 9.78
C GLU A 79 -18.45 -2.94 9.86
N THR A 80 -19.78 -3.05 9.91
CA THR A 80 -20.48 -4.33 9.91
C THR A 80 -20.23 -5.11 8.61
N GLU A 81 -20.34 -4.45 7.45
CA GLU A 81 -20.08 -5.10 6.16
C GLU A 81 -18.59 -5.45 6.00
N ILE A 82 -17.70 -4.57 6.46
CA ILE A 82 -16.26 -4.84 6.45
C ILE A 82 -15.95 -6.13 7.21
N VAL A 83 -16.39 -6.26 8.44
CA VAL A 83 -16.06 -7.43 9.27
C VAL A 83 -16.83 -8.68 8.82
N SER A 84 -18.12 -8.56 8.48
CA SER A 84 -18.95 -9.73 8.19
C SER A 84 -18.84 -10.26 6.76
N ILE A 85 -18.49 -9.41 5.81
CA ILE A 85 -18.42 -9.73 4.37
C ILE A 85 -16.99 -9.60 3.86
N TYR A 86 -16.43 -8.37 3.90
CA TYR A 86 -15.19 -8.07 3.20
C TYR A 86 -13.99 -8.86 3.73
N GLU A 87 -13.82 -8.96 5.04
CA GLU A 87 -12.73 -9.75 5.63
C GLU A 87 -12.77 -11.21 5.20
N LYS A 88 -13.95 -11.81 5.12
CA LYS A 88 -14.11 -13.20 4.65
C LYS A 88 -13.76 -13.36 3.17
N GLU A 89 -14.17 -12.39 2.35
CA GLU A 89 -13.80 -12.36 0.94
C GLU A 89 -12.27 -12.26 0.78
N LEU A 90 -11.61 -11.39 1.56
CA LEU A 90 -10.16 -11.25 1.55
C LEU A 90 -9.43 -12.49 2.07
N GLN A 91 -9.93 -13.11 3.15
CA GLN A 91 -9.36 -14.35 3.66
C GLN A 91 -9.40 -15.47 2.61
N SER A 92 -10.55 -15.64 1.93
CA SER A 92 -10.68 -16.61 0.84
C SER A 92 -9.71 -16.29 -0.30
N LEU A 93 -9.74 -15.05 -0.80
CA LEU A 93 -8.88 -14.61 -1.90
C LEU A 93 -7.39 -14.85 -1.59
N LEU A 94 -6.93 -14.41 -0.44
CA LEU A 94 -5.52 -14.54 -0.07
C LEU A 94 -5.11 -16.00 0.17
N THR A 95 -6.01 -16.82 0.72
CA THR A 95 -5.78 -18.28 0.85
C THR A 95 -5.60 -18.92 -0.53
N ASP A 96 -6.48 -18.61 -1.46
CA ASP A 96 -6.45 -19.18 -2.82
C ASP A 96 -5.20 -18.77 -3.59
N ILE A 97 -4.78 -17.52 -3.45
CA ILE A 97 -3.63 -16.95 -4.18
C ILE A 97 -2.30 -17.41 -3.60
N THR A 98 -2.19 -17.46 -2.27
CA THR A 98 -0.90 -17.69 -1.60
C THR A 98 -0.71 -19.14 -1.14
N GLY A 99 -1.79 -19.92 -1.05
CA GLY A 99 -1.78 -21.23 -0.40
C GLY A 99 -1.55 -21.15 1.12
N ALA A 100 -1.74 -19.97 1.73
CA ALA A 100 -1.55 -19.78 3.15
C ALA A 100 -2.54 -20.63 3.96
N LYS A 101 -2.03 -21.29 5.01
CA LYS A 101 -2.87 -22.09 5.93
C LYS A 101 -3.71 -21.22 6.85
N ARG A 102 -3.30 -19.97 7.05
CA ARG A 102 -3.95 -19.00 7.92
C ARG A 102 -3.78 -17.61 7.34
N VAL A 103 -4.87 -16.86 7.27
CA VAL A 103 -4.92 -15.46 6.84
C VAL A 103 -5.65 -14.68 7.93
N GLU A 104 -5.00 -13.62 8.42
CA GLU A 104 -5.55 -12.72 9.43
C GLU A 104 -5.62 -11.30 8.90
N ILE A 105 -6.78 -10.69 8.96
CA ILE A 105 -6.97 -9.28 8.60
C ILE A 105 -6.78 -8.44 9.86
N PHE A 106 -5.96 -7.40 9.78
CA PHE A 106 -5.59 -6.66 10.99
C PHE A 106 -5.67 -5.14 10.87
N ASP A 107 -5.87 -4.62 9.68
CA ASP A 107 -6.01 -3.17 9.48
C ASP A 107 -6.85 -2.87 8.24
N HIS A 108 -7.62 -1.79 8.34
CA HIS A 108 -8.39 -1.23 7.24
C HIS A 108 -8.13 0.27 7.18
N THR A 109 -7.53 0.74 6.09
CA THR A 109 -7.32 2.16 5.87
C THR A 109 -8.10 2.63 4.65
N ARG A 110 -9.05 3.54 4.87
CA ARG A 110 -9.78 4.21 3.78
C ARG A 110 -9.11 5.54 3.46
N ARG A 111 -9.05 5.86 2.17
CA ARG A 111 -8.43 7.11 1.70
C ARG A 111 -9.32 7.77 0.64
N ALA A 112 -9.34 9.09 0.63
CA ALA A 112 -10.00 9.87 -0.41
C ALA A 112 -9.19 11.10 -0.77
N SER A 113 -9.24 11.51 -2.04
CA SER A 113 -8.64 12.77 -2.49
C SER A 113 -9.51 13.99 -2.17
N SER A 114 -10.81 13.81 -2.02
CA SER A 114 -11.76 14.87 -1.64
C SER A 114 -11.65 15.19 -0.15
N ILE A 115 -11.34 16.44 0.17
CA ILE A 115 -11.31 16.93 1.55
C ILE A 115 -12.66 16.81 2.25
N ASP A 116 -13.74 17.00 1.52
CA ASP A 116 -15.10 16.89 2.08
C ASP A 116 -15.39 15.43 2.48
N THR A 117 -15.00 14.47 1.63
CA THR A 117 -15.11 13.04 1.96
C THR A 117 -14.22 12.66 3.15
N GLN A 118 -13.00 13.22 3.22
CA GLN A 118 -12.10 12.99 4.36
C GLN A 118 -12.74 13.48 5.66
N ARG A 119 -13.32 14.69 5.67
CA ARG A 119 -13.97 15.27 6.84
C ARG A 119 -15.24 14.54 7.23
N GLN A 120 -16.06 14.17 6.24
CA GLN A 120 -17.33 13.49 6.47
C GLN A 120 -17.12 12.11 7.14
N HIS A 121 -16.10 11.38 6.73
CA HIS A 121 -15.86 9.99 7.16
C HIS A 121 -14.66 9.83 8.10
N GLY A 122 -13.95 10.89 8.48
CA GLY A 122 -12.76 10.81 9.32
C GLY A 122 -11.61 10.03 8.69
N ILE A 123 -11.54 9.97 7.34
CA ILE A 123 -10.54 9.18 6.61
C ILE A 123 -9.37 10.03 6.12
N ARG A 124 -8.33 9.36 5.64
CA ARG A 124 -7.06 9.97 5.27
C ARG A 124 -7.00 10.38 3.80
N GLU A 125 -6.07 11.25 3.50
CA GLU A 125 -5.61 11.58 2.15
C GLU A 125 -4.85 10.41 1.50
N PRO A 126 -4.71 10.38 0.15
CA PRO A 126 -3.79 9.47 -0.53
C PRO A 126 -2.35 9.67 -0.04
N ALA A 127 -1.60 8.58 0.11
CA ALA A 127 -0.18 8.67 0.43
C ALA A 127 0.61 9.17 -0.79
N ALA A 128 1.40 10.22 -0.61
CA ALA A 128 2.13 10.87 -1.70
C ALA A 128 3.61 10.46 -1.77
N THR A 129 4.19 9.98 -0.67
CA THR A 129 5.60 9.60 -0.59
C THR A 129 5.74 8.08 -0.71
N ILE A 130 6.72 7.65 -1.46
CA ILE A 130 7.01 6.23 -1.72
C ILE A 130 7.45 5.55 -0.44
N HIS A 131 6.81 4.44 -0.07
CA HIS A 131 7.14 3.68 1.12
C HIS A 131 6.62 2.24 1.06
N ASN A 132 7.22 1.38 1.87
CA ASN A 132 6.65 0.13 2.33
C ASN A 132 6.21 0.29 3.79
N ASP A 133 5.10 -0.32 4.17
CA ASP A 133 4.57 -0.22 5.54
C ASP A 133 5.42 -0.96 6.57
N TYR A 134 6.21 -1.94 6.15
CA TYR A 134 7.04 -2.78 7.00
C TYR A 134 8.44 -2.96 6.43
N ASP A 135 9.40 -3.10 7.34
CA ASP A 135 10.77 -3.53 7.08
C ASP A 135 11.04 -4.91 7.69
N ASP A 136 12.25 -5.44 7.50
CA ASP A 136 12.65 -6.77 7.97
C ASP A 136 12.56 -6.93 9.50
N ALA A 137 12.62 -5.85 10.25
CA ALA A 137 12.51 -5.87 11.70
C ALA A 137 11.07 -5.71 12.18
N SER A 138 10.29 -4.84 11.54
CA SER A 138 8.93 -4.50 11.96
C SER A 138 7.89 -5.54 11.56
N GLY A 139 8.10 -6.26 10.45
CA GLY A 139 7.25 -7.38 10.05
C GLY A 139 7.20 -8.49 11.10
N PRO A 140 8.32 -9.10 11.51
CA PRO A 140 8.35 -10.09 12.59
C PRO A 140 7.84 -9.55 13.93
N ARG A 141 8.09 -8.27 14.25
CA ARG A 141 7.52 -7.64 15.45
C ARG A 141 6.00 -7.63 15.38
N ARG A 142 5.44 -7.29 14.20
CA ARG A 142 3.99 -7.28 14.02
C ARG A 142 3.37 -8.65 14.23
N LEU A 143 4.02 -9.71 13.73
CA LEU A 143 3.61 -11.09 13.99
C LEU A 143 3.56 -11.42 15.49
N ARG A 144 4.59 -11.01 16.25
CA ARG A 144 4.64 -11.23 17.72
C ARG A 144 3.57 -10.45 18.46
N ASP A 145 3.28 -9.23 18.03
CA ASP A 145 2.23 -8.40 18.62
C ASP A 145 0.85 -9.04 18.45
N PHE A 146 0.59 -9.66 17.29
CA PHE A 146 -0.67 -10.33 17.00
C PHE A 146 -0.82 -11.71 17.63
N PHE A 147 0.27 -12.48 17.68
CA PHE A 147 0.24 -13.88 18.10
C PHE A 147 1.27 -14.15 19.21
N PRO A 148 1.22 -13.47 20.35
CA PRO A 148 2.27 -13.54 21.38
C PRO A 148 2.52 -14.95 21.88
N GLN A 149 1.51 -15.81 21.89
CA GLN A 149 1.61 -17.20 22.34
C GLN A 149 2.15 -18.16 21.28
N GLU A 150 1.94 -17.84 19.99
CA GLU A 150 2.24 -18.71 18.86
C GLU A 150 3.44 -18.21 18.02
N ALA A 151 3.90 -16.99 18.24
CA ALA A 151 4.88 -16.30 17.38
C ALA A 151 6.13 -17.14 17.10
N LYS A 152 6.70 -17.78 18.14
CA LYS A 152 7.89 -18.65 17.98
C LYS A 152 7.68 -19.84 17.04
N ALA A 153 6.46 -20.33 16.94
CA ALA A 153 6.13 -21.42 16.03
C ALA A 153 5.85 -20.89 14.63
N LEU A 154 5.16 -19.75 14.53
CA LEU A 154 4.83 -19.11 13.26
C LEU A 154 6.08 -18.59 12.55
N GLU A 155 7.02 -17.99 13.25
CA GLU A 155 8.30 -17.48 12.71
C GLU A 155 9.18 -18.57 12.06
N LYS A 156 8.95 -19.84 12.35
CA LYS A 156 9.64 -20.96 11.68
C LYS A 156 9.09 -21.26 10.29
N ASN A 157 7.97 -20.66 9.92
CA ASN A 157 7.34 -20.83 8.63
C ASN A 157 7.47 -19.52 7.84
N ARG A 158 7.27 -19.61 6.54
CA ARG A 158 7.11 -18.41 5.70
C ARG A 158 5.84 -17.68 6.12
N PHE A 159 5.93 -16.38 6.35
CA PHE A 159 4.81 -15.48 6.49
C PHE A 159 4.99 -14.24 5.62
N ALA A 160 3.91 -13.57 5.30
CA ALA A 160 3.90 -12.32 4.55
C ALA A 160 2.87 -11.36 5.14
N ILE A 161 3.12 -10.06 4.98
CA ILE A 161 2.12 -9.01 5.18
C ILE A 161 1.76 -8.50 3.79
N ILE A 162 0.49 -8.58 3.45
CA ILE A 162 -0.01 -8.25 2.11
C ILE A 162 -1.01 -7.11 2.22
N ASN A 163 -0.77 -6.04 1.48
CA ASN A 163 -1.73 -4.95 1.31
C ASN A 163 -2.68 -5.29 0.16
N VAL A 164 -3.97 -5.26 0.43
CA VAL A 164 -5.00 -5.36 -0.60
C VAL A 164 -5.56 -3.97 -0.84
N TRP A 165 -5.31 -3.44 -2.03
CA TRP A 165 -5.82 -2.15 -2.45
C TRP A 165 -7.03 -2.34 -3.38
N ARG A 166 -8.13 -1.66 -3.10
CA ARG A 166 -9.36 -1.72 -3.88
C ARG A 166 -9.94 -0.32 -4.07
N SER A 167 -10.43 -0.01 -5.27
CA SER A 167 -11.28 1.16 -5.46
C SER A 167 -12.63 0.96 -4.77
N MET A 168 -13.06 1.94 -3.99
CA MET A 168 -14.38 1.91 -3.33
C MET A 168 -15.48 2.54 -4.21
N VAL A 169 -15.11 3.09 -5.36
CA VAL A 169 -16.01 3.72 -6.32
C VAL A 169 -15.74 3.15 -7.71
N GLY A 170 -16.32 3.69 -8.76
CA GLY A 170 -16.03 3.28 -10.14
C GLY A 170 -14.55 3.39 -10.54
N PRO A 171 -14.23 3.58 -11.82
CA PRO A 171 -12.84 3.59 -12.26
C PRO A 171 -12.03 4.68 -11.57
N VAL A 172 -10.81 4.32 -11.18
CA VAL A 172 -9.86 5.26 -10.56
C VAL A 172 -9.39 6.26 -11.61
N SER A 173 -9.84 7.51 -11.48
CA SER A 173 -9.52 8.61 -12.41
C SER A 173 -8.40 9.53 -11.93
N ASN A 174 -8.10 9.53 -10.62
CA ASN A 174 -7.05 10.34 -10.02
C ASN A 174 -6.32 9.55 -8.92
N PHE A 175 -5.09 9.93 -8.62
CA PHE A 175 -4.25 9.26 -7.61
C PHE A 175 -4.22 7.73 -7.74
N PRO A 176 -3.97 7.15 -8.93
CA PRO A 176 -3.83 5.71 -9.07
C PRO A 176 -2.67 5.22 -8.21
N LEU A 177 -2.79 3.97 -7.72
CA LEU A 177 -1.72 3.36 -6.95
C LEU A 177 -0.47 3.16 -7.82
N ALA A 178 0.65 3.73 -7.40
CA ALA A 178 1.96 3.48 -7.98
C ALA A 178 2.59 2.24 -7.32
N LEU A 179 3.11 1.34 -8.13
CA LEU A 179 3.73 0.09 -7.71
C LEU A 179 5.15 0.01 -8.30
N CYS A 180 6.14 -0.27 -7.47
CA CYS A 180 7.49 -0.53 -7.94
C CYS A 180 7.69 -2.04 -8.07
N ASP A 181 8.22 -2.47 -9.20
CA ASP A 181 8.65 -3.85 -9.40
C ASP A 181 9.79 -4.18 -8.43
N ALA A 182 9.53 -5.06 -7.47
CA ALA A 182 10.48 -5.40 -6.42
C ALA A 182 11.81 -5.94 -6.97
N SER A 183 11.79 -6.58 -8.14
CA SER A 183 13.03 -7.07 -8.79
C SER A 183 13.95 -5.96 -9.28
N SER A 184 13.46 -4.72 -9.33
CA SER A 184 14.22 -3.53 -9.71
C SER A 184 14.71 -2.69 -8.52
N VAL A 185 14.39 -3.11 -7.30
CA VAL A 185 14.77 -2.43 -6.05
C VAL A 185 15.92 -3.17 -5.40
N VAL A 186 16.94 -2.48 -4.97
CA VAL A 186 18.06 -3.05 -4.20
C VAL A 186 17.97 -2.58 -2.73
N ASP A 187 18.61 -3.32 -1.83
CA ASP A 187 18.52 -3.06 -0.39
C ASP A 187 19.03 -1.66 -0.02
N GLU A 188 20.01 -1.14 -0.76
CA GLU A 188 20.59 0.20 -0.56
C GLU A 188 19.62 1.33 -0.87
N ASP A 189 18.57 1.07 -1.66
CA ASP A 189 17.52 2.04 -1.96
C ASP A 189 16.52 2.20 -0.81
N LEU A 190 16.52 1.26 0.15
CA LEU A 190 15.52 1.13 1.21
C LEU A 190 16.07 1.67 2.54
N VAL A 191 15.33 2.58 3.15
CA VAL A 191 15.71 3.26 4.40
C VAL A 191 14.62 3.12 5.44
N SER A 192 14.89 2.44 6.54
CA SER A 192 13.96 2.37 7.67
C SER A 192 13.91 3.71 8.40
N VAL A 193 12.70 4.27 8.50
CA VAL A 193 12.43 5.58 9.08
C VAL A 193 11.43 5.44 10.24
N PRO A 194 11.64 6.13 11.38
CA PRO A 194 10.65 6.14 12.46
C PRO A 194 9.29 6.64 11.98
N ARG A 195 8.24 5.88 12.30
CA ARG A 195 6.85 6.27 12.13
C ARG A 195 6.21 6.47 13.49
N VAL A 196 6.03 7.75 13.85
CA VAL A 196 5.58 8.16 15.18
C VAL A 196 4.09 8.53 15.13
N SER A 197 3.27 7.80 15.83
CA SER A 197 1.87 8.14 16.10
C SER A 197 1.67 8.43 17.58
N LYS A 198 0.48 8.89 17.96
CA LYS A 198 0.16 9.25 19.36
C LYS A 198 0.44 8.10 20.34
N ASP A 199 0.11 6.88 19.94
CA ASP A 199 0.11 5.72 20.82
C ASP A 199 1.21 4.69 20.48
N ARG A 200 1.96 4.92 19.40
CA ARG A 200 2.93 3.93 18.89
C ARG A 200 4.08 4.58 18.15
N VAL A 201 5.26 4.07 18.39
CA VAL A 201 6.44 4.28 17.54
C VAL A 201 6.72 2.98 16.79
N GLY A 202 6.67 3.04 15.49
CA GLY A 202 7.02 1.95 14.57
C GLY A 202 8.06 2.40 13.57
N THR A 203 8.23 1.61 12.52
CA THR A 203 9.05 1.96 11.36
C THR A 203 8.22 1.87 10.08
N VAL A 204 8.59 2.65 9.10
CA VAL A 204 8.16 2.58 7.72
C VAL A 204 9.42 2.56 6.87
N GLN A 205 9.41 1.85 5.77
CA GLN A 205 10.57 1.78 4.88
C GLN A 205 10.37 2.76 3.72
N MET A 206 11.14 3.83 3.71
CA MET A 206 11.16 4.81 2.63
C MET A 206 12.13 4.35 1.53
N THR A 207 11.96 4.91 0.34
CA THR A 207 12.77 4.57 -0.83
C THR A 207 13.54 5.79 -1.31
N THR A 208 14.82 5.64 -1.59
CA THR A 208 15.65 6.64 -2.28
C THR A 208 15.55 6.45 -3.79
N PHE A 209 15.90 7.48 -4.57
CA PHE A 209 15.80 7.42 -6.02
C PHE A 209 16.87 6.54 -6.64
N ASN A 210 16.42 5.59 -7.48
CA ASN A 210 17.29 4.84 -8.37
C ASN A 210 16.68 4.85 -9.78
N PRO A 211 17.42 5.24 -10.83
CA PRO A 211 16.91 5.28 -12.20
C PRO A 211 16.55 3.90 -12.77
N LEU A 212 16.96 2.84 -12.10
CA LEU A 212 16.64 1.44 -12.48
C LEU A 212 15.31 0.95 -11.92
N HIS A 213 14.63 1.75 -11.08
CA HIS A 213 13.30 1.39 -10.59
C HIS A 213 12.29 1.27 -11.73
N HIS A 214 11.56 0.18 -11.78
CA HIS A 214 10.48 -0.06 -12.73
C HIS A 214 9.13 0.23 -12.10
N TRP A 215 8.58 1.40 -12.42
CA TRP A 215 7.29 1.84 -11.89
C TRP A 215 6.14 1.39 -12.76
N CYS A 216 5.09 0.90 -12.12
CA CYS A 216 3.89 0.39 -12.75
C CYS A 216 2.63 0.95 -12.08
N TYR A 217 1.50 0.90 -12.82
CA TYR A 217 0.18 1.19 -12.30
C TYR A 217 -0.86 0.39 -13.09
N TYR A 218 -2.05 0.25 -12.53
CA TYR A 218 -3.18 -0.32 -13.24
C TYR A 218 -4.14 0.80 -13.63
N PRO A 219 -4.17 1.24 -14.90
CA PRO A 219 -5.12 2.25 -15.36
C PRO A 219 -6.56 1.78 -15.19
N ASP A 220 -7.44 2.74 -14.91
CA ASP A 220 -8.89 2.53 -14.81
C ASP A 220 -9.29 1.36 -13.91
N MET A 221 -8.63 1.21 -12.74
CA MET A 221 -9.00 0.16 -11.79
C MET A 221 -10.45 0.32 -11.38
N GLN A 222 -11.20 -0.76 -11.54
CA GLN A 222 -12.60 -0.85 -11.13
C GLN A 222 -12.71 -1.31 -9.67
N MET A 223 -13.94 -1.32 -9.16
CA MET A 223 -14.22 -1.82 -7.81
C MET A 223 -14.02 -3.36 -7.71
N ASN A 224 -14.15 -4.08 -8.83
CA ASN A 224 -14.09 -5.55 -8.91
C ASN A 224 -12.95 -6.00 -9.81
#